data_9de500f70a949817a70bfe0a6508cfc9
#
_entry.id   9de500f70a949817a70bfe0a6508cfc9
#
_cell.length_a   1.000
_cell.length_b   1.000
_cell.length_c   1.000
_cell.angle_alpha   90.00
_cell.angle_beta   90.00
_cell.angle_gamma   90.00
#
_symmetry.space_group_name_H-M   'P 1'
#
loop_
_entity.id
_entity.type
_entity.pdbx_description
1 polymer ?
#
loop_
_entity_poly.entity_id
_entity_poly.type
_entity_poly.pdbx_seq_one_letter_code
_entity_poly.pdbx_strand_id
1 'polypeptide(L)' 'MSENNKDRLKIAKIIASFIKSMAKFKIIDPFNFQDSLEEFTKAFIEVVEVQALIKILKK' A
#
# COMPACT_ATOMS: atom_id res chain seq x y z
N MET A 1 -11.55 5.38 -20.94
CA MET A 1 -11.80 5.38 -19.57
C MET A 1 -11.40 4.14 -18.90
N SER A 2 -11.57 3.02 -19.51
CA SER A 2 -11.24 1.78 -18.86
C SER A 2 -9.75 1.63 -18.61
N GLU A 3 -8.93 2.28 -19.39
CA GLU A 3 -7.51 2.18 -19.21
C GLU A 3 -7.05 2.70 -17.86
N ASN A 4 -7.91 3.43 -17.19
CA ASN A 4 -7.57 3.96 -15.89
C ASN A 4 -7.30 2.88 -14.86
N ASN A 5 -7.84 1.69 -15.07
CA ASN A 5 -7.60 0.61 -14.13
C ASN A 5 -6.13 0.24 -14.04
N LYS A 6 -5.46 0.19 -15.18
CA LYS A 6 -4.05 -0.14 -15.18
C LYS A 6 -3.24 0.96 -14.51
N ASP A 7 -3.61 2.21 -14.77
CA ASP A 7 -2.91 3.32 -14.16
C ASP A 7 -3.10 3.31 -12.64
N ARG A 8 -4.29 2.98 -12.19
CA ARG A 8 -4.56 2.92 -10.76
C ARG A 8 -3.73 1.85 -10.08
N LEU A 9 -3.64 0.68 -10.70
CA LEU A 9 -2.84 -0.39 -10.13
C LEU A 9 -1.37 -0.01 -10.10
N LYS A 10 -0.91 0.66 -11.14
CA LYS A 10 0.48 1.09 -11.19
C LYS A 10 0.76 2.10 -10.09
N ILE A 11 -0.15 3.05 -9.90
CA ILE A 11 0.02 4.05 -8.86
C ILE A 11 -0.02 3.38 -7.48
N ALA A 12 -0.92 2.44 -7.29
CA ALA A 12 -1.01 1.73 -6.03
C ALA A 12 0.28 0.99 -5.71
N LYS A 13 0.89 0.40 -6.72
CA LYS A 13 2.16 -0.29 -6.55
C LYS A 13 3.24 0.67 -6.08
N ILE A 14 3.31 1.83 -6.70
CA ILE A 14 4.30 2.83 -6.36
C ILE A 14 4.07 3.32 -4.93
N ILE A 15 2.84 3.61 -4.59
CA ILE A 15 2.49 4.10 -3.26
C ILE A 15 2.81 3.06 -2.20
N ALA A 16 2.44 1.82 -2.45
CA ALA A 16 2.70 0.74 -1.48
C ALA A 16 4.19 0.55 -1.28
N SER A 17 4.95 0.59 -2.36
CA SER A 17 6.40 0.46 -2.28
C SER A 17 7.00 1.61 -1.48
N PHE A 18 6.51 2.81 -1.71
CA PHE A 18 6.98 3.99 -1.00
C PHE A 18 6.69 3.88 0.49
N ILE A 19 5.47 3.50 0.84
CA ILE A 19 5.10 3.35 2.24
C ILE A 19 5.92 2.26 2.90
N LYS A 20 6.13 1.16 2.20
CA LYS A 20 6.92 0.06 2.73
C LYS A 20 8.34 0.50 3.03
N SER A 21 8.93 1.28 2.13
CA SER A 21 10.28 1.80 2.34
C SER A 21 10.33 2.72 3.54
N MET A 22 9.37 3.62 3.65
CA MET A 22 9.34 4.54 4.77
C MET A 22 9.18 3.82 6.09
N ALA A 23 8.35 2.80 6.12
CA ALA A 23 8.17 2.01 7.33
C ALA A 23 9.44 1.25 7.68
N LYS A 24 10.13 0.75 6.66
CA LYS A 24 11.36 0.01 6.87
C LYS A 24 12.43 0.89 7.49
N PHE A 25 12.53 2.13 7.04
CA PHE A 25 13.51 3.06 7.56
C PHE A 25 13.01 3.82 8.77
N LYS A 26 11.80 3.50 9.22
CA LYS A 26 11.22 4.11 10.41
C LYS A 26 11.04 5.61 10.27
N ILE A 27 10.83 6.06 9.06
CA ILE A 27 10.53 7.46 8.79
C ILE A 27 9.12 7.77 9.25
N ILE A 28 8.21 6.82 9.06
CA ILE A 28 6.83 6.95 9.51
C ILE A 28 6.43 5.69 10.26
N ASP A 29 5.41 5.83 11.07
CA ASP A 29 4.83 4.69 11.78
C ASP A 29 3.53 4.32 11.09
N PRO A 30 3.51 3.21 10.33
CA PRO A 30 2.31 2.84 9.59
C PRO A 30 1.12 2.57 10.48
N PHE A 31 1.34 2.24 11.74
CA PHE A 31 0.23 1.97 12.64
C PHE A 31 -0.52 3.22 13.02
N ASN A 32 0.07 4.39 12.84
CA ASN A 32 -0.60 5.65 13.13
C ASN A 32 -1.73 5.94 12.16
N PHE A 33 -1.64 5.42 10.93
CA PHE A 33 -2.73 5.59 9.97
C PHE A 33 -3.17 4.24 9.45
N GLN A 34 -3.27 3.30 10.36
CA GLN A 34 -3.65 1.94 10.00
C GLN A 34 -5.00 1.90 9.31
N ASP A 35 -5.94 2.70 9.79
CA ASP A 35 -7.27 2.72 9.20
C ASP A 35 -7.24 3.12 7.73
N SER A 36 -6.51 4.19 7.43
CA SER A 36 -6.39 4.66 6.06
C SER A 36 -5.69 3.63 5.18
N LEU A 37 -4.61 3.05 5.71
CA LEU A 37 -3.88 2.05 4.97
C LEU A 37 -4.71 0.80 4.74
N GLU A 38 -5.54 0.46 5.70
CA GLU A 38 -6.40 -0.71 5.56
C GLU A 38 -7.36 -0.55 4.40
N GLU A 39 -7.97 0.62 4.27
CA GLU A 39 -8.86 0.87 3.15
C GLU A 39 -8.09 0.82 1.83
N PHE A 40 -6.90 1.41 1.81
CA PHE A 40 -6.09 1.39 0.62
C PHE A 40 -5.73 -0.04 0.22
N THR A 41 -5.31 -0.84 1.18
CA THR A 41 -4.89 -2.21 0.89
C THR A 41 -6.05 -3.07 0.46
N LYS A 42 -7.24 -2.84 1.01
CA LYS A 42 -8.42 -3.58 0.57
C LYS A 42 -8.78 -3.26 -0.87
N ALA A 43 -8.64 -1.99 -1.23
CA ALA A 43 -8.98 -1.56 -2.58
C ALA A 43 -8.03 -2.15 -3.62
N PHE A 44 -6.79 -2.39 -3.23
CA PHE A 44 -5.78 -2.88 -4.17
C PHE A 44 -5.14 -4.18 -3.68
N ILE A 45 -5.96 -5.05 -3.14
CA ILE A 45 -5.48 -6.30 -2.55
C ILE A 45 -4.76 -7.18 -3.55
N GLU A 46 -5.07 -7.04 -4.84
CA GLU A 46 -4.47 -7.87 -5.86
C GLU A 46 -3.05 -7.42 -6.22
N VAL A 47 -2.62 -6.28 -5.74
CA VAL A 47 -1.27 -5.79 -6.01
C VAL A 47 -0.30 -6.46 -5.04
N VAL A 48 0.77 -7.03 -5.57
CA VAL A 48 1.73 -7.77 -4.75
C VAL A 48 2.36 -6.87 -3.69
N GLU A 49 2.74 -5.66 -4.08
CA GLU A 49 3.34 -4.74 -3.13
C GLU A 49 2.39 -4.37 -2.00
N VAL A 50 1.10 -4.29 -2.32
CA VAL A 50 0.09 -4.02 -1.30
C VAL A 50 -0.02 -5.19 -0.34
N GLN A 51 0.05 -6.41 -0.86
CA GLN A 51 0.01 -7.59 -0.02
C GLN A 51 1.20 -7.62 0.94
N ALA A 52 2.36 -7.23 0.45
CA ALA A 52 3.53 -7.16 1.31
C ALA A 52 3.34 -6.13 2.41
N LEU A 53 2.71 -5.01 2.07
CA LEU A 53 2.44 -3.97 3.06
C LEU A 53 1.48 -4.48 4.12
N ILE A 54 0.48 -5.25 3.72
CA ILE A 54 -0.46 -5.84 4.68
C ILE A 54 0.28 -6.72 5.67
N LYS A 55 1.22 -7.51 5.20
CA LYS A 55 1.99 -8.37 6.08
C LYS A 55 2.76 -7.56 7.12
N ILE A 56 3.30 -6.44 6.71
CA ILE A 56 4.00 -5.57 7.63
C ILE A 56 3.05 -5.06 8.70
N LEU A 57 1.85 -4.68 8.30
CA LEU A 57 0.88 -4.14 9.24
C LEU A 57 0.35 -5.18 10.20
N LYS A 58 0.22 -6.39 9.72
CA LYS A 58 -0.33 -7.44 10.57
C LYS A 58 0.66 -8.06 11.52
N LYS A 59 1.83 -8.05 11.18
CA LYS A 59 2.88 -8.56 12.00
C LYS A 59 2.48 -9.22 13.34
#